data_888e78d7decbfbd8f5395bb07633093f
#
_entry.id   888e78d7decbfbd8f5395bb07633093f
#
_cell.length_a   1.000
_cell.length_b   1.000
_cell.length_c   1.000
_cell.angle_alpha   90.00
_cell.angle_beta   90.00
_cell.angle_gamma   90.00
#
_symmetry.space_group_name_H-M   'P 1'
#
loop_
_entity.id
_entity.type
_entity.pdbx_description
1 polymer ?
#
loop_
_entity_poly.entity_id
_entity_poly.type
_entity_poly.pdbx_seq_one_letter_code
_entity_poly.pdbx_strand_id
1 'polypeptide(L)'
;MLDDDSALARTARHLFQRAYLLQQRGALADAIRLYKESIAHYPTAEAHTFLGWVYSMLDRYEDAIEECHQAIALDPTFGNPYNDIGAYFIELGWWKEAIPWLEKALIAPRYENREFAHMNLGRVYEHFGQWDKARRCYQDALALNPDYPVARQAYRRLLGKMN
;
A
#
# COMPACT_ATOMS: atom_id res chain seq x y z
N MET A 1 12.25 27.75 17.92
CA MET A 1 11.16 27.23 17.03
C MET A 1 11.66 26.17 16.06
N LEU A 2 12.69 26.43 15.26
CA LEU A 2 13.25 25.44 14.30
C LEU A 2 13.88 24.21 14.97
N ASP A 3 14.45 24.34 16.18
CA ASP A 3 15.08 23.23 16.92
C ASP A 3 14.06 22.29 17.56
N ASP A 4 12.87 22.78 17.89
CA ASP A 4 11.82 21.99 18.53
C ASP A 4 11.13 21.09 17.50
N ASP A 5 10.83 21.60 16.31
CA ASP A 5 10.30 20.80 15.19
C ASP A 5 11.27 19.68 14.77
N SER A 6 12.58 19.95 14.81
CA SER A 6 13.60 18.97 14.50
C SER A 6 13.70 17.86 15.59
N ALA A 7 13.49 18.20 16.85
CA ALA A 7 13.47 17.25 17.96
C ALA A 7 12.24 16.33 17.89
N LEU A 8 11.07 16.91 17.65
CA LEU A 8 9.82 16.16 17.47
C LEU A 8 9.91 15.21 16.28
N ALA A 9 10.45 15.67 15.15
CA ALA A 9 10.64 14.83 13.97
C ALA A 9 11.60 13.65 14.22
N ARG A 10 12.67 13.87 15.00
CA ARG A 10 13.60 12.80 15.40
C ARG A 10 12.92 11.77 16.30
N THR A 11 12.15 12.23 17.29
CA THR A 11 11.38 11.36 18.18
C THR A 11 10.37 10.53 17.39
N ALA A 12 9.60 11.17 16.50
CA ALA A 12 8.63 10.50 15.64
C ALA A 12 9.29 9.41 14.77
N ARG A 13 10.44 9.72 14.17
CA ARG A 13 11.20 8.75 13.37
C ARG A 13 11.64 7.54 14.19
N HIS A 14 12.13 7.76 15.39
CA HIS A 14 12.54 6.67 16.29
C HIS A 14 11.35 5.78 16.67
N LEU A 15 10.21 6.39 17.02
CA LEU A 15 8.98 5.67 17.33
C LEU A 15 8.48 4.86 16.12
N PHE A 16 8.51 5.45 14.92
CA PHE A 16 8.17 4.78 13.67
C PHE A 16 9.04 3.54 13.43
N GLN A 17 10.35 3.66 13.58
CA GLN A 17 11.27 2.53 13.39
C GLN A 17 10.99 1.39 14.39
N ARG A 18 10.72 1.71 15.65
CA ARG A 18 10.33 0.73 16.66
C ARG A 18 8.98 0.07 16.32
N ALA A 19 8.00 0.86 15.88
CA ALA A 19 6.70 0.34 15.45
C ALA A 19 6.86 -0.65 14.28
N TYR A 20 7.69 -0.31 13.30
CA TYR A 20 7.99 -1.18 12.17
C TYR A 20 8.59 -2.53 12.62
N LEU A 21 9.55 -2.52 13.53
CA LEU A 21 10.13 -3.76 14.07
C LEU A 21 9.10 -4.62 14.82
N LEU A 22 8.20 -4.00 15.57
CA LEU A 22 7.11 -4.70 16.25
C LEU A 22 6.11 -5.31 15.25
N GLN A 23 5.78 -4.57 14.19
CA GLN A 23 4.94 -5.06 13.10
C GLN A 23 5.56 -6.31 12.45
N GLN A 24 6.86 -6.29 12.15
CA GLN A 24 7.57 -7.42 11.56
C GLN A 24 7.57 -8.68 12.47
N ARG A 25 7.48 -8.48 13.76
CA ARG A 25 7.37 -9.56 14.78
C ARG A 25 5.94 -10.00 15.05
N GLY A 26 4.96 -9.39 14.41
CA GLY A 26 3.54 -9.67 14.64
C GLY A 26 2.97 -9.06 15.92
N ALA A 27 3.71 -8.20 16.62
CA ALA A 27 3.25 -7.47 17.81
C ALA A 27 2.39 -6.26 17.39
N LEU A 28 1.24 -6.54 16.77
CA LEU A 28 0.44 -5.54 16.05
C LEU A 28 -0.16 -4.48 16.96
N ALA A 29 -0.61 -4.83 18.16
CA ALA A 29 -1.16 -3.87 19.12
C ALA A 29 -0.12 -2.84 19.56
N ASP A 30 1.10 -3.29 19.84
CA ASP A 30 2.21 -2.39 20.20
C ASP A 30 2.67 -1.56 19.01
N ALA A 31 2.68 -2.14 17.80
CA ALA A 31 2.99 -1.40 16.58
C ALA A 31 1.99 -0.25 16.36
N ILE A 32 0.69 -0.50 16.48
CA ILE A 32 -0.36 0.53 16.39
C ILE A 32 -0.11 1.65 17.39
N ARG A 33 0.16 1.31 18.65
CA ARG A 33 0.43 2.30 19.68
C ARG A 33 1.60 3.19 19.33
N LEU A 34 2.72 2.61 18.89
CA LEU A 34 3.93 3.39 18.56
C LEU A 34 3.78 4.19 17.26
N TYR A 35 3.04 3.69 16.23
CA TYR A 35 2.74 4.51 15.06
C TYR A 35 1.88 5.72 15.43
N LYS A 36 0.87 5.55 16.29
CA LYS A 36 0.05 6.66 16.79
C LYS A 36 0.86 7.67 17.58
N GLU A 37 1.77 7.21 18.45
CA GLU A 37 2.70 8.08 19.16
C GLU A 37 3.62 8.85 18.19
N SER A 38 4.16 8.17 17.17
CA SER A 38 4.95 8.80 16.12
C SER A 38 4.19 9.94 15.42
N ILE A 39 2.95 9.65 15.01
CA ILE A 39 2.06 10.63 14.36
C ILE A 39 1.75 11.81 15.29
N ALA A 40 1.54 11.56 16.57
CA ALA A 40 1.27 12.60 17.55
C ALA A 40 2.47 13.56 17.75
N HIS A 41 3.70 13.06 17.63
CA HIS A 41 4.90 13.89 17.68
C HIS A 41 5.15 14.66 16.39
N TYR A 42 5.07 13.98 15.27
CA TYR A 42 5.27 14.58 13.94
C TYR A 42 4.57 13.73 12.85
N PRO A 43 3.42 14.18 12.34
CA PRO A 43 2.66 13.44 11.33
C PRO A 43 3.45 13.30 10.02
N THR A 44 3.50 12.08 9.46
CA THR A 44 4.11 11.82 8.16
C THR A 44 3.19 10.91 7.34
N ALA A 45 3.26 11.04 6.00
CA ALA A 45 2.52 10.17 5.10
C ALA A 45 2.92 8.69 5.30
N GLU A 46 4.19 8.44 5.54
CA GLU A 46 4.72 7.11 5.83
C GLU A 46 4.09 6.50 7.08
N ALA A 47 4.05 7.25 8.20
CA ALA A 47 3.52 6.74 9.46
C ALA A 47 2.04 6.38 9.36
N HIS A 48 1.23 7.22 8.71
CA HIS A 48 -0.18 6.92 8.42
C HIS A 48 -0.33 5.70 7.50
N THR A 49 0.46 5.60 6.43
CA THR A 49 0.42 4.46 5.50
C THR A 49 0.74 3.14 6.21
N PHE A 50 1.78 3.12 7.04
CA PHE A 50 2.16 1.91 7.79
C PHE A 50 1.16 1.56 8.90
N LEU A 51 0.57 2.56 9.58
CA LEU A 51 -0.55 2.32 10.50
C LEU A 51 -1.73 1.69 9.78
N GLY A 52 -2.08 2.20 8.60
CA GLY A 52 -3.10 1.61 7.73
C GLY A 52 -2.78 0.15 7.39
N TRP A 53 -1.53 -0.14 7.06
CA TRP A 53 -1.11 -1.52 6.78
C TRP A 53 -1.30 -2.43 7.99
N VAL A 54 -0.95 -1.98 9.20
CA VAL A 54 -1.21 -2.79 10.42
C VAL A 54 -2.72 -3.01 10.62
N TYR A 55 -3.56 -2.02 10.39
CA TYR A 55 -5.01 -2.21 10.44
C TYR A 55 -5.50 -3.25 9.43
N SER A 56 -4.97 -3.26 8.21
CA SER A 56 -5.33 -4.26 7.20
C SER A 56 -4.93 -5.68 7.60
N MET A 57 -3.82 -5.85 8.33
CA MET A 57 -3.42 -7.16 8.88
C MET A 57 -4.40 -7.68 9.95
N LEU A 58 -5.26 -6.81 10.47
CA LEU A 58 -6.33 -7.12 11.43
C LEU A 58 -7.72 -7.11 10.76
N ASP A 59 -7.79 -7.15 9.43
CA ASP A 59 -9.01 -7.07 8.62
C ASP A 59 -9.84 -5.79 8.86
N ARG A 60 -9.20 -4.74 9.40
CA ARG A 60 -9.81 -3.44 9.67
C ARG A 60 -9.60 -2.51 8.47
N TYR A 61 -10.20 -2.86 7.34
CA TYR A 61 -9.93 -2.18 6.06
C TYR A 61 -10.46 -0.75 6.01
N GLU A 62 -11.58 -0.44 6.66
CA GLU A 62 -12.12 0.93 6.73
C GLU A 62 -11.17 1.86 7.50
N ASP A 63 -10.63 1.41 8.63
CA ASP A 63 -9.63 2.16 9.39
C ASP A 63 -8.32 2.32 8.58
N ALA A 64 -7.93 1.28 7.86
CA ALA A 64 -6.76 1.32 6.99
C ALA A 64 -6.90 2.33 5.86
N ILE A 65 -8.07 2.41 5.24
CA ILE A 65 -8.39 3.38 4.18
C ILE A 65 -8.37 4.81 4.73
N GLU A 66 -8.94 5.04 5.91
CA GLU A 66 -8.90 6.36 6.56
C GLU A 66 -7.45 6.83 6.80
N GLU A 67 -6.58 5.96 7.28
CA GLU A 67 -5.16 6.29 7.46
C GLU A 67 -4.48 6.60 6.13
N CYS A 68 -4.81 5.89 5.05
CA CYS A 68 -4.30 6.21 3.72
C CYS A 68 -4.78 7.59 3.24
N HIS A 69 -6.02 7.99 3.52
CA HIS A 69 -6.50 9.33 3.22
C HIS A 69 -5.73 10.42 4.00
N GLN A 70 -5.40 10.19 5.27
CA GLN A 70 -4.54 11.08 6.04
C GLN A 70 -3.14 11.19 5.42
N ALA A 71 -2.57 10.06 4.98
CA ALA A 71 -1.28 10.04 4.29
C ALA A 71 -1.30 10.88 3.01
N ILE A 72 -2.33 10.74 2.18
CA ILE A 72 -2.50 11.50 0.93
C ILE A 72 -2.67 12.99 1.21
N ALA A 73 -3.39 13.36 2.27
CA ALA A 73 -3.54 14.76 2.65
C ALA A 73 -2.20 15.40 3.04
N LEU A 74 -1.30 14.64 3.68
CA LEU A 74 0.04 15.10 4.06
C LEU A 74 1.00 15.18 2.88
N ASP A 75 0.99 14.17 2.00
CA ASP A 75 1.84 14.11 0.82
C ASP A 75 1.10 13.45 -0.37
N PRO A 76 0.44 14.25 -1.22
CA PRO A 76 -0.28 13.72 -2.39
C PRO A 76 0.64 13.07 -3.43
N THR A 77 1.96 13.27 -3.35
CA THR A 77 2.93 12.69 -4.30
C THR A 77 3.35 11.28 -3.93
N PHE A 78 3.07 10.84 -2.69
CA PHE A 78 3.42 9.53 -2.19
C PHE A 78 2.45 8.47 -2.71
N GLY A 79 2.95 7.52 -3.51
CA GLY A 79 2.12 6.56 -4.25
C GLY A 79 1.61 5.38 -3.43
N ASN A 80 2.30 5.01 -2.35
CA ASN A 80 1.95 3.85 -1.53
C ASN A 80 0.50 3.87 -1.02
N PRO A 81 -0.02 4.95 -0.40
CA PRO A 81 -1.39 4.95 0.10
C PRO A 81 -2.46 4.81 -1.00
N TYR A 82 -2.20 5.29 -2.21
CA TYR A 82 -3.12 5.07 -3.33
C TYR A 82 -3.22 3.60 -3.72
N ASN A 83 -2.07 2.89 -3.83
CA ASN A 83 -2.05 1.46 -4.07
C ASN A 83 -2.74 0.69 -2.94
N ASP A 84 -2.49 1.08 -1.70
CA ASP A 84 -3.03 0.41 -0.53
C ASP A 84 -4.56 0.55 -0.46
N ILE A 85 -5.12 1.74 -0.74
CA ILE A 85 -6.58 1.91 -0.88
C ILE A 85 -7.13 0.97 -1.96
N GLY A 86 -6.48 0.90 -3.12
CA GLY A 86 -6.87 -0.01 -4.19
C GLY A 86 -6.88 -1.47 -3.73
N ALA A 87 -5.83 -1.90 -3.03
CA ALA A 87 -5.73 -3.24 -2.48
C ALA A 87 -6.83 -3.52 -1.43
N TYR A 88 -7.10 -2.58 -0.54
CA TYR A 88 -8.15 -2.73 0.49
C TYR A 88 -9.55 -2.76 -0.13
N PHE A 89 -9.81 -1.98 -1.17
CA PHE A 89 -11.05 -2.07 -1.94
C PHE A 89 -11.24 -3.44 -2.58
N ILE A 90 -10.18 -4.06 -3.09
CA ILE A 90 -10.23 -5.43 -3.61
C ILE A 90 -10.64 -6.42 -2.50
N GLU A 91 -10.05 -6.30 -1.31
CA GLU A 91 -10.38 -7.18 -0.18
C GLU A 91 -11.83 -6.99 0.31
N LEU A 92 -12.37 -5.77 0.20
CA LEU A 92 -13.78 -5.47 0.48
C LEU A 92 -14.75 -5.89 -0.65
N GLY A 93 -14.23 -6.38 -1.79
CA GLY A 93 -15.03 -6.75 -2.95
C GLY A 93 -15.43 -5.57 -3.84
N TRP A 94 -14.87 -4.39 -3.64
CA TRP A 94 -15.13 -3.17 -4.40
C TRP A 94 -14.14 -3.07 -5.58
N TRP A 95 -14.20 -4.07 -6.42
CA TRP A 95 -13.24 -4.27 -7.50
C TRP A 95 -13.17 -3.11 -8.49
N LYS A 96 -14.32 -2.58 -8.87
CA LYS A 96 -14.40 -1.49 -9.83
C LYS A 96 -13.85 -0.19 -9.26
N GLU A 97 -14.15 0.08 -8.02
CA GLU A 97 -13.72 1.27 -7.29
C GLU A 97 -12.21 1.28 -7.03
N ALA A 98 -11.57 0.11 -7.00
CA ALA A 98 -10.12 -0.01 -6.84
C ALA A 98 -9.33 0.58 -8.03
N ILE A 99 -9.87 0.50 -9.25
CA ILE A 99 -9.15 0.88 -10.48
C ILE A 99 -8.59 2.31 -10.43
N PRO A 100 -9.39 3.35 -10.18
CA PRO A 100 -8.86 4.72 -10.21
C PRO A 100 -7.79 4.98 -9.14
N TRP A 101 -7.85 4.29 -8.01
CA TRP A 101 -6.82 4.41 -6.97
C TRP A 101 -5.49 3.78 -7.39
N LEU A 102 -5.54 2.60 -7.99
CA LEU A 102 -4.36 1.92 -8.53
C LEU A 102 -3.72 2.71 -9.68
N GLU A 103 -4.54 3.30 -10.56
CA GLU A 103 -4.05 4.18 -11.62
C GLU A 103 -3.37 5.44 -11.07
N LYS A 104 -3.93 6.05 -10.01
CA LYS A 104 -3.28 7.18 -9.31
C LYS A 104 -1.94 6.77 -8.70
N ALA A 105 -1.82 5.57 -8.15
CA ALA A 105 -0.54 5.07 -7.65
C ALA A 105 0.51 5.00 -8.75
N LEU A 106 0.15 4.52 -9.95
CA LEU A 106 1.07 4.37 -11.06
C LEU A 106 1.66 5.70 -11.56
N ILE A 107 0.91 6.79 -11.45
CA ILE A 107 1.36 8.12 -11.90
C ILE A 107 1.91 8.97 -10.75
N ALA A 108 1.85 8.51 -9.50
CA ALA A 108 2.38 9.24 -8.37
C ALA A 108 3.90 9.44 -8.50
N PRO A 109 4.42 10.66 -8.33
CA PRO A 109 5.85 10.94 -8.53
C PRO A 109 6.76 10.15 -7.60
N ARG A 110 6.35 9.96 -6.36
CA ARG A 110 7.10 9.29 -5.30
C ARG A 110 6.51 7.92 -4.98
N TYR A 111 6.69 6.97 -5.91
CA TYR A 111 6.28 5.59 -5.75
C TYR A 111 7.32 4.64 -6.38
N GLU A 112 8.04 3.91 -5.56
CA GLU A 112 9.11 3.02 -6.01
C GLU A 112 8.61 1.64 -6.43
N ASN A 113 7.54 1.14 -5.79
CA ASN A 113 7.05 -0.24 -5.95
C ASN A 113 5.81 -0.31 -6.87
N ARG A 114 5.91 0.26 -8.08
CA ARG A 114 4.82 0.27 -9.06
C ARG A 114 4.37 -1.12 -9.49
N GLU A 115 5.22 -2.12 -9.35
CA GLU A 115 4.87 -3.53 -9.61
C GLU A 115 3.68 -4.00 -8.78
N PHE A 116 3.48 -3.49 -7.56
CA PHE A 116 2.33 -3.85 -6.74
C PHE A 116 1.03 -3.30 -7.30
N ALA A 117 1.02 -2.07 -7.80
CA ALA A 117 -0.16 -1.48 -8.44
C ALA A 117 -0.52 -2.21 -9.74
N HIS A 118 0.47 -2.56 -10.56
CA HIS A 118 0.23 -3.39 -11.75
C HIS A 118 -0.32 -4.77 -11.39
N MET A 119 0.24 -5.42 -10.36
CA MET A 119 -0.27 -6.71 -9.87
C MET A 119 -1.73 -6.60 -9.42
N ASN A 120 -2.09 -5.57 -8.66
CA ASN A 120 -3.45 -5.36 -8.19
C ASN A 120 -4.42 -5.05 -9.34
N LEU A 121 -4.03 -4.25 -10.32
CA LEU A 121 -4.83 -4.03 -11.54
C LEU A 121 -5.04 -5.33 -12.32
N GLY A 122 -4.01 -6.16 -12.41
CA GLY A 122 -4.12 -7.49 -13.01
C GLY A 122 -5.18 -8.35 -12.32
N ARG A 123 -5.21 -8.37 -10.98
CA ARG A 123 -6.24 -9.06 -10.19
C ARG A 123 -7.65 -8.53 -10.51
N VAL A 124 -7.80 -7.21 -10.61
CA VAL A 124 -9.09 -6.59 -10.94
C VAL A 124 -9.56 -6.99 -12.33
N TYR A 125 -8.70 -6.88 -13.34
CA TYR A 125 -9.07 -7.24 -14.71
C TYR A 125 -9.32 -8.75 -14.87
N GLU A 126 -8.55 -9.59 -14.16
CA GLU A 126 -8.81 -11.04 -14.10
C GLU A 126 -10.20 -11.33 -13.51
N HIS A 127 -10.58 -10.63 -12.43
CA HIS A 127 -11.90 -10.76 -11.81
C HIS A 127 -13.05 -10.45 -12.78
N PHE A 128 -12.86 -9.45 -13.65
CA PHE A 128 -13.85 -9.09 -14.67
C PHE A 128 -13.75 -9.91 -15.97
N GLY A 129 -12.88 -10.91 -16.02
CA GLY A 129 -12.67 -11.72 -17.24
C GLY A 129 -11.99 -10.98 -18.38
N GLN A 130 -11.36 -9.83 -18.10
CA GLN A 130 -10.62 -9.05 -19.09
C GLN A 130 -9.18 -9.58 -19.19
N TRP A 131 -9.06 -10.80 -19.73
CA TRP A 131 -7.83 -11.60 -19.71
C TRP A 131 -6.63 -10.91 -20.35
N ASP A 132 -6.81 -10.23 -21.47
CA ASP A 132 -5.71 -9.52 -22.15
C ASP A 132 -5.18 -8.34 -21.34
N LYS A 133 -6.08 -7.60 -20.68
CA LYS A 133 -5.67 -6.52 -19.78
C LYS A 133 -4.96 -7.05 -18.54
N ALA A 134 -5.49 -8.11 -17.94
CA ALA A 134 -4.86 -8.76 -16.80
C ALA A 134 -3.45 -9.27 -17.15
N ARG A 135 -3.31 -9.90 -18.34
CA ARG A 135 -2.01 -10.38 -18.83
C ARG A 135 -0.99 -9.25 -18.94
N ARG A 136 -1.38 -8.13 -19.55
CA ARG A 136 -0.49 -6.95 -19.67
C ARG A 136 -0.07 -6.42 -18.32
N CYS A 137 -1.00 -6.29 -17.36
CA CYS A 137 -0.68 -5.84 -16.01
C CYS A 137 0.33 -6.75 -15.31
N TYR A 138 0.17 -8.06 -15.41
CA TYR A 138 1.13 -9.00 -14.82
C TYR A 138 2.49 -8.95 -15.53
N GLN A 139 2.52 -8.75 -16.85
CA GLN A 139 3.76 -8.54 -17.60
C GLN A 139 4.45 -7.24 -17.16
N ASP A 140 3.72 -6.14 -17.00
CA ASP A 140 4.27 -4.86 -16.53
C ASP A 140 4.83 -4.99 -15.10
N ALA A 141 4.14 -5.69 -14.21
CA ALA A 141 4.65 -5.97 -12.87
C ALA A 141 5.97 -6.75 -12.91
N LEU A 142 6.06 -7.79 -13.75
CA LEU A 142 7.26 -8.62 -13.91
C LEU A 142 8.39 -7.90 -14.66
N ALA A 143 8.08 -6.93 -15.53
CA ALA A 143 9.09 -6.09 -16.16
C ALA A 143 9.78 -5.18 -15.14
N LEU A 144 9.04 -4.68 -14.15
CA LEU A 144 9.58 -3.87 -13.05
C LEU A 144 10.31 -4.72 -11.99
N ASN A 145 9.77 -5.88 -11.66
CA ASN A 145 10.34 -6.81 -10.69
C ASN A 145 10.24 -8.26 -11.21
N PRO A 146 11.26 -8.76 -11.94
CA PRO A 146 11.27 -10.12 -12.48
C PRO A 146 11.17 -11.22 -11.42
N ASP A 147 11.60 -10.93 -10.19
CA ASP A 147 11.61 -11.89 -9.08
C ASP A 147 10.36 -11.79 -8.19
N TYR A 148 9.29 -11.12 -8.65
CA TYR A 148 8.05 -11.01 -7.92
C TYR A 148 7.24 -12.33 -8.01
N PRO A 149 7.32 -13.24 -7.00
CA PRO A 149 6.76 -14.59 -7.12
C PRO A 149 5.25 -14.60 -7.31
N VAL A 150 4.53 -13.70 -6.63
CA VAL A 150 3.07 -13.62 -6.69
C VAL A 150 2.60 -13.23 -8.08
N ALA A 151 3.25 -12.26 -8.72
CA ALA A 151 2.93 -11.85 -10.10
C ALA A 151 3.27 -12.97 -11.10
N ARG A 152 4.39 -13.65 -10.92
CA ARG A 152 4.79 -14.80 -11.76
C ARG A 152 3.78 -15.94 -11.68
N GLN A 153 3.32 -16.28 -10.49
CA GLN A 153 2.31 -17.32 -10.29
C GLN A 153 0.96 -16.91 -10.90
N ALA A 154 0.53 -15.66 -10.69
CA ALA A 154 -0.71 -15.13 -11.26
C ALA A 154 -0.67 -15.16 -12.80
N TYR A 155 0.44 -14.72 -13.38
CA TYR A 155 0.63 -14.74 -14.82
C TYR A 155 0.55 -16.15 -15.41
N ARG A 156 1.26 -17.11 -14.82
CA ARG A 156 1.22 -18.52 -15.26
C ARG A 156 -0.19 -19.11 -15.15
N ARG A 157 -0.88 -18.87 -14.05
CA ARG A 157 -2.27 -19.30 -13.86
C ARG A 157 -3.19 -18.71 -14.92
N LEU A 158 -3.04 -17.42 -15.24
CA LEU A 158 -3.83 -16.74 -16.26
C LEU A 158 -3.61 -17.34 -17.63
N LEU A 159 -2.36 -17.61 -18.04
CA LEU A 159 -2.06 -18.24 -19.32
C LEU A 159 -2.71 -19.62 -19.46
N GLY A 160 -2.78 -20.39 -18.37
CA GLY A 160 -3.49 -21.67 -18.35
C GLY A 160 -5.01 -21.56 -18.56
N LYS A 161 -5.60 -20.41 -18.21
CA LYS A 161 -7.05 -20.15 -18.45
C LYS A 161 -7.34 -19.65 -19.86
N MET A 162 -6.35 -19.10 -20.55
CA MET A 162 -6.50 -18.52 -21.89
C MET A 162 -6.33 -19.56 -23.01
N ASN A 163 -5.80 -20.76 -22.70
CA ASN A 163 -5.63 -21.90 -23.60
C ASN A 163 -6.79 -22.88 -23.46
#